data_b10c146a4a4e8b8702499c33d99eb7bb
#
_entry.id   b10c146a4a4e8b8702499c33d99eb7bb
#
_cell.length_a   1.000
_cell.length_b   1.000
_cell.length_c   1.000
_cell.angle_alpha   90.00
_cell.angle_beta   90.00
_cell.angle_gamma   90.00
#
_symmetry.space_group_name_H-M   'P 1'
#
loop_
_entity.id
_entity.type
_entity.pdbx_description
1 polymer ?
#
loop_
_entity_poly.entity_id
_entity_poly.type
_entity_poly.pdbx_seq_one_letter_code
_entity_poly.pdbx_strand_id
1 'polypeptide(L)'
;MKAEENGRDPFCKETEERTMEFFSFSAKVFRWCRILMIPAAAIYAAAMIYAQSSGRNPAGSFLFLLCLLSFIVILLKLEKEYGQYVEESRAAIIQGSPEPYSQKALKLRGTQQKAGKGVYFLIAGMVIALGLLCLAGGAAIMLMGGSWIFWGFPILVLSLPCFLLGIVYIGMGRTAPE
;
A
#
# COMPACT_ATOMS: atom_id res chain seq x y z
N MET A 1 44.31 -24.15 3.49
CA MET A 1 42.86 -24.29 3.61
C MET A 1 42.27 -23.07 2.90
N LYS A 2 41.84 -23.20 1.63
CA LYS A 2 41.11 -22.17 0.91
C LYS A 2 39.64 -22.30 1.37
N ALA A 3 39.11 -21.22 1.94
CA ALA A 3 37.71 -21.14 2.25
C ALA A 3 36.91 -21.38 0.97
N GLU A 4 35.98 -22.31 1.01
CA GLU A 4 34.97 -22.51 -0.03
C GLU A 4 34.23 -21.20 -0.20
N GLU A 5 34.57 -20.52 -1.27
CA GLU A 5 33.90 -19.32 -1.72
C GLU A 5 32.48 -19.74 -2.12
N ASN A 6 31.59 -19.38 -1.24
CA ASN A 6 30.18 -19.65 -1.12
C ASN A 6 29.50 -19.70 -2.50
N GLY A 7 29.24 -20.90 -3.01
CA GLY A 7 28.61 -21.17 -4.30
C GLY A 7 27.13 -20.79 -4.35
N ARG A 8 26.81 -19.55 -3.98
CA ARG A 8 25.51 -18.97 -4.29
C ARG A 8 25.49 -18.55 -5.75
N ASP A 9 24.57 -19.14 -6.47
CA ASP A 9 24.28 -18.81 -7.86
C ASP A 9 24.12 -17.27 -7.99
N PRO A 10 24.94 -16.58 -8.81
CA PRO A 10 24.86 -15.11 -8.97
C PRO A 10 23.46 -14.66 -9.36
N PHE A 11 22.70 -15.50 -10.04
CA PHE A 11 21.31 -15.28 -10.41
C PHE A 11 20.37 -15.18 -9.19
N CYS A 12 20.62 -15.97 -8.16
CA CYS A 12 19.84 -15.94 -6.91
C CYS A 12 20.07 -14.63 -6.16
N LYS A 13 21.31 -14.15 -6.12
CA LYS A 13 21.69 -12.89 -5.44
C LYS A 13 21.06 -11.65 -6.10
N GLU A 14 21.06 -11.59 -7.41
CA GLU A 14 20.44 -10.46 -8.16
C GLU A 14 18.92 -10.41 -7.95
N THR A 15 18.27 -11.58 -7.92
CA THR A 15 16.82 -11.65 -7.67
C THR A 15 16.47 -11.20 -6.25
N GLU A 16 17.35 -11.50 -5.27
CA GLU A 16 17.18 -11.09 -3.88
C GLU A 16 17.31 -9.57 -3.69
N GLU A 17 18.32 -8.96 -4.32
CA GLU A 17 18.51 -7.52 -4.28
C GLU A 17 17.33 -6.77 -4.90
N ARG A 18 16.84 -7.19 -6.05
CA ARG A 18 15.65 -6.62 -6.70
C ARG A 18 14.40 -6.74 -5.83
N THR A 19 14.25 -7.86 -5.15
CA THR A 19 13.10 -8.08 -4.25
C THR A 19 13.17 -7.14 -3.04
N MET A 20 14.34 -6.94 -2.45
CA MET A 20 14.53 -6.00 -1.34
C MET A 20 14.30 -4.54 -1.76
N GLU A 21 14.79 -4.14 -2.92
CA GLU A 21 14.54 -2.80 -3.46
C GLU A 21 13.04 -2.56 -3.64
N PHE A 22 12.33 -3.56 -4.18
CA PHE A 22 10.90 -3.48 -4.35
C PHE A 22 10.14 -3.36 -3.02
N PHE A 23 10.53 -4.13 -1.99
CA PHE A 23 9.91 -4.01 -0.66
C PHE A 23 10.21 -2.66 0.00
N SER A 24 11.45 -2.14 -0.16
CA SER A 24 11.81 -0.79 0.29
C SER A 24 10.96 0.28 -0.39
N PHE A 25 10.77 0.17 -1.69
CA PHE A 25 9.89 1.06 -2.45
C PHE A 25 8.43 0.96 -1.95
N SER A 26 7.93 -0.26 -1.75
CA SER A 26 6.56 -0.47 -1.25
C SER A 26 6.34 0.15 0.13
N ALA A 27 7.28 -0.01 1.05
CA ALA A 27 7.21 0.64 2.37
C ALA A 27 7.15 2.16 2.27
N LYS A 28 7.94 2.77 1.36
CA LYS A 28 7.88 4.21 1.09
C LYS A 28 6.53 4.63 0.53
N VAL A 29 5.97 3.86 -0.41
CA VAL A 29 4.63 4.11 -0.98
C VAL A 29 3.56 4.08 0.09
N PHE A 30 3.55 3.08 0.98
CA PHE A 30 2.58 3.00 2.09
C PHE A 30 2.70 4.21 3.03
N ARG A 31 3.92 4.66 3.32
CA ARG A 31 4.16 5.87 4.10
C ARG A 31 3.57 7.11 3.42
N TRP A 32 3.81 7.31 2.14
CA TRP A 32 3.25 8.44 1.39
C TRP A 32 1.73 8.39 1.31
N CYS A 33 1.14 7.21 1.04
CA CYS A 33 -0.31 7.04 1.06
C CYS A 33 -0.90 7.45 2.41
N ARG A 34 -0.28 7.02 3.51
CA ARG A 34 -0.72 7.38 4.87
C ARG A 34 -0.64 8.89 5.12
N ILE A 35 0.48 9.52 4.76
CA ILE A 35 0.68 10.97 4.94
C ILE A 35 -0.39 11.76 4.19
N LEU A 36 -0.78 11.34 2.99
CA LEU A 36 -1.81 11.98 2.19
C LEU A 36 -3.23 11.73 2.76
N MET A 37 -3.47 10.56 3.33
CA MET A 37 -4.78 10.20 3.85
C MET A 37 -5.13 10.83 5.20
N ILE A 38 -4.13 11.14 6.04
CA ILE A 38 -4.37 11.78 7.34
C ILE A 38 -5.05 13.15 7.18
N PRO A 39 -4.52 14.11 6.39
CA PRO A 39 -5.19 15.39 6.20
C PRO A 39 -6.54 15.24 5.49
N ALA A 40 -6.68 14.28 4.55
CA ALA A 40 -7.97 14.02 3.91
C ALA A 40 -9.03 13.57 4.92
N ALA A 41 -8.66 12.67 5.84
CA ALA A 41 -9.56 12.23 6.92
C ALA A 41 -9.89 13.38 7.88
N ALA A 42 -8.94 14.25 8.21
CA ALA A 42 -9.17 15.41 9.08
C ALA A 42 -10.13 16.43 8.43
N ILE A 43 -9.94 16.74 7.14
CA ILE A 43 -10.84 17.64 6.39
C ILE A 43 -12.23 17.03 6.33
N TYR A 44 -12.33 15.72 6.09
CA TYR A 44 -13.61 15.03 6.04
C TYR A 44 -14.33 15.04 7.40
N ALA A 45 -13.60 14.82 8.49
CA ALA A 45 -14.15 14.90 9.85
C ALA A 45 -14.66 16.31 10.17
N ALA A 46 -13.91 17.35 9.80
CA ALA A 46 -14.35 18.73 9.96
C ALA A 46 -15.62 19.04 9.15
N ALA A 47 -15.70 18.57 7.91
CA ALA A 47 -16.88 18.70 7.07
C ALA A 47 -18.13 18.01 7.67
N MET A 48 -17.93 16.83 8.31
CA MET A 48 -18.99 16.13 9.03
C MET A 48 -19.53 16.95 10.22
N ILE A 49 -18.64 17.50 11.04
CA ILE A 49 -19.02 18.31 12.20
C ILE A 49 -19.83 19.52 11.72
N TYR A 50 -19.40 20.17 10.64
CA TYR A 50 -20.13 21.28 10.04
C TYR A 50 -21.52 20.87 9.51
N ALA A 51 -21.61 19.71 8.82
CA ALA A 51 -22.87 19.19 8.33
C ALA A 51 -23.87 18.89 9.48
N GLN A 52 -23.36 18.32 10.58
CA GLN A 52 -24.17 18.03 11.77
C GLN A 52 -24.69 19.32 12.43
N SER A 53 -23.86 20.36 12.55
CA SER A 53 -24.28 21.66 13.09
C SER A 53 -25.34 22.34 12.22
N SER A 54 -25.38 21.98 10.92
CA SER A 54 -26.37 22.48 9.96
C SER A 54 -27.66 21.63 9.88
N GLY A 55 -27.87 20.69 10.82
CA GLY A 55 -29.07 19.86 10.91
C GLY A 55 -29.18 18.74 9.87
N ARG A 56 -28.10 18.45 9.15
CA ARG A 56 -28.04 17.32 8.19
C ARG A 56 -27.66 16.02 8.88
N ASN A 57 -28.29 14.91 8.49
CA ASN A 57 -27.98 13.60 9.08
C ASN A 57 -26.65 13.07 8.51
N PRO A 58 -25.57 12.93 9.33
CA PRO A 58 -24.27 12.51 8.87
C PRO A 58 -24.03 10.98 8.88
N ALA A 59 -25.08 10.14 9.08
CA ALA A 59 -24.90 8.70 9.32
C ALA A 59 -24.06 7.98 8.26
N GLY A 60 -24.31 8.23 6.96
CA GLY A 60 -23.52 7.63 5.88
C GLY A 60 -22.07 8.14 5.85
N SER A 61 -21.86 9.37 6.26
CA SER A 61 -20.54 10.00 6.33
C SER A 61 -19.70 9.44 7.44
N PHE A 62 -20.31 9.04 8.56
CA PHE A 62 -19.63 8.41 9.68
C PHE A 62 -19.04 7.04 9.26
N LEU A 63 -19.80 6.23 8.55
CA LEU A 63 -19.33 4.96 8.01
C LEU A 63 -18.11 5.14 7.09
N PHE A 64 -18.16 6.14 6.21
CA PHE A 64 -17.04 6.45 5.33
C PHE A 64 -15.80 6.89 6.09
N LEU A 65 -15.94 7.70 7.15
CA LEU A 65 -14.83 8.10 8.01
C LEU A 65 -14.21 6.88 8.72
N LEU A 66 -15.02 5.95 9.22
CA LEU A 66 -14.53 4.70 9.81
C LEU A 66 -13.74 3.86 8.80
N CYS A 67 -14.22 3.75 7.56
CA CYS A 67 -13.50 3.06 6.49
C CYS A 67 -12.14 3.73 6.20
N LEU A 68 -12.10 5.06 6.14
CA LEU A 68 -10.87 5.84 5.96
C LEU A 68 -9.86 5.58 7.09
N LEU A 69 -10.31 5.65 8.35
CA LEU A 69 -9.46 5.41 9.51
C LEU A 69 -8.95 3.96 9.53
N SER A 70 -9.80 2.99 9.23
CA SER A 70 -9.42 1.58 9.13
C SER A 70 -8.34 1.37 8.05
N PHE A 71 -8.49 2.04 6.92
CA PHE A 71 -7.50 1.97 5.83
C PHE A 71 -6.15 2.58 6.24
N ILE A 72 -6.15 3.70 6.98
CA ILE A 72 -4.91 4.30 7.54
C ILE A 72 -4.22 3.31 8.49
N VAL A 73 -4.96 2.63 9.34
CA VAL A 73 -4.41 1.61 10.25
C VAL A 73 -3.79 0.44 9.48
N ILE A 74 -4.45 -0.02 8.40
CA ILE A 74 -3.92 -1.07 7.53
C ILE A 74 -2.61 -0.61 6.88
N LEU A 75 -2.55 0.62 6.35
CA LEU A 75 -1.34 1.17 5.75
C LEU A 75 -0.19 1.27 6.76
N LEU A 76 -0.47 1.67 8.02
CA LEU A 76 0.51 1.70 9.10
C LEU A 76 1.09 0.31 9.38
N LYS A 77 0.23 -0.71 9.42
CA LYS A 77 0.65 -2.09 9.64
C LYS A 77 1.53 -2.59 8.49
N LEU A 78 1.13 -2.35 7.25
CA LEU A 78 1.88 -2.73 6.06
C LEU A 78 3.24 -2.00 6.01
N GLU A 79 3.28 -0.69 6.25
CA GLU A 79 4.53 0.09 6.31
C GLU A 79 5.51 -0.52 7.32
N LYS A 80 5.02 -0.85 8.53
CA LYS A 80 5.84 -1.44 9.58
C LYS A 80 6.35 -2.84 9.22
N GLU A 81 5.47 -3.71 8.69
CA GLU A 81 5.85 -5.07 8.31
C GLU A 81 6.89 -5.09 7.18
N TYR A 82 6.68 -4.28 6.15
CA TYR A 82 7.62 -4.20 5.02
C TYR A 82 8.93 -3.52 5.40
N GLY A 83 8.88 -2.48 6.25
CA GLY A 83 10.08 -1.81 6.77
C GLY A 83 10.94 -2.77 7.61
N GLN A 84 10.34 -3.49 8.55
CA GLN A 84 11.05 -4.49 9.36
C GLN A 84 11.67 -5.60 8.51
N TYR A 85 10.96 -6.07 7.49
CA TYR A 85 11.48 -7.05 6.56
C TYR A 85 12.77 -6.57 5.87
N VAL A 86 12.77 -5.33 5.36
CA VAL A 86 13.95 -4.76 4.68
C VAL A 86 15.13 -4.61 5.63
N GLU A 87 14.89 -4.15 6.87
CA GLU A 87 15.94 -4.00 7.89
C GLU A 87 16.55 -5.35 8.30
N GLU A 88 15.70 -6.36 8.58
CA GLU A 88 16.14 -7.71 8.96
C GLU A 88 16.92 -8.37 7.82
N SER A 89 16.47 -8.25 6.57
CA SER A 89 17.17 -8.82 5.41
C SER A 89 18.51 -8.12 5.16
N ARG A 90 18.57 -6.81 5.33
CA ARG A 90 19.82 -6.05 5.20
C ARG A 90 20.83 -6.41 6.29
N ALA A 91 20.38 -6.55 7.54
CA ALA A 91 21.21 -6.97 8.65
C ALA A 91 21.79 -8.39 8.44
N ALA A 92 20.97 -9.32 7.94
CA ALA A 92 21.40 -10.69 7.64
C ALA A 92 22.47 -10.73 6.54
N ILE A 93 22.35 -9.88 5.51
CA ILE A 93 23.38 -9.79 4.43
C ILE A 93 24.69 -9.23 4.99
N ILE A 94 24.64 -8.18 5.83
CA ILE A 94 25.85 -7.56 6.43
C ILE A 94 26.56 -8.55 7.35
N GLN A 95 25.80 -9.37 8.10
CA GLN A 95 26.35 -10.37 9.02
C GLN A 95 26.86 -11.64 8.32
N GLY A 96 26.71 -11.76 7.00
CA GLY A 96 27.14 -12.92 6.23
C GLY A 96 26.41 -14.22 6.62
N SER A 97 25.19 -14.09 7.13
CA SER A 97 24.38 -15.23 7.54
C SER A 97 24.09 -16.16 6.35
N PRO A 98 24.22 -17.50 6.52
CA PRO A 98 23.88 -18.46 5.48
C PRO A 98 22.39 -18.46 5.14
N GLU A 99 21.54 -18.03 6.06
CA GLU A 99 20.10 -17.84 5.83
C GLU A 99 19.78 -16.33 5.82
N PRO A 100 19.67 -15.70 4.62
CA PRO A 100 19.46 -14.27 4.50
C PRO A 100 18.04 -13.81 4.89
N TYR A 101 17.19 -14.71 5.36
CA TYR A 101 15.79 -14.41 5.60
C TYR A 101 15.37 -14.68 7.03
N SER A 102 14.75 -13.67 7.64
CA SER A 102 13.98 -13.91 8.87
C SER A 102 12.82 -14.87 8.58
N GLN A 103 12.34 -15.59 9.59
CA GLN A 103 11.16 -16.46 9.45
C GLN A 103 9.94 -15.72 8.90
N LYS A 104 9.82 -14.42 9.17
CA LYS A 104 8.76 -13.56 8.62
C LYS A 104 8.90 -13.35 7.12
N ALA A 105 10.13 -13.20 6.64
CA ALA A 105 10.46 -13.07 5.23
C ALA A 105 10.09 -14.32 4.44
N LEU A 106 10.45 -15.49 4.97
CA LEU A 106 10.07 -16.77 4.39
C LEU A 106 8.55 -16.96 4.36
N LYS A 107 7.85 -16.52 5.40
CA LYS A 107 6.38 -16.58 5.45
C LYS A 107 5.73 -15.66 4.42
N LEU A 108 6.26 -14.43 4.24
CA LEU A 108 5.78 -13.49 3.24
C LEU A 108 5.99 -14.04 1.82
N ARG A 109 7.19 -14.58 1.56
CA ARG A 109 7.54 -15.21 0.28
C ARG A 109 6.69 -16.44 -0.01
N GLY A 110 6.45 -17.28 1.00
CA GLY A 110 5.53 -18.42 0.89
C GLY A 110 4.08 -18.02 0.60
N THR A 111 3.63 -16.90 1.13
CA THR A 111 2.30 -16.34 0.82
C THR A 111 2.25 -15.80 -0.62
N GLN A 112 3.31 -15.13 -1.09
CA GLN A 112 3.43 -14.67 -2.47
C GLN A 112 3.42 -15.83 -3.46
N GLN A 113 4.16 -16.89 -3.16
CA GLN A 113 4.24 -18.08 -4.00
C GLN A 113 2.89 -18.81 -4.10
N LYS A 114 2.12 -18.87 -3.00
CA LYS A 114 0.79 -19.48 -2.98
C LYS A 114 -0.26 -18.67 -3.75
N ALA A 115 -0.14 -17.34 -3.77
CA ALA A 115 -1.10 -16.47 -4.42
C ALA A 115 -1.01 -16.50 -5.97
N GLY A 116 0.16 -16.82 -6.52
CA GLY A 116 0.41 -16.85 -7.96
C GLY A 116 0.38 -15.45 -8.63
N LYS A 117 1.06 -15.31 -9.76
CA LYS A 117 1.18 -14.03 -10.50
C LYS A 117 -0.19 -13.44 -10.88
N GLY A 118 -1.11 -14.27 -11.33
CA GLY A 118 -2.42 -13.85 -11.83
C GLY A 118 -3.26 -13.12 -10.78
N VAL A 119 -3.20 -13.56 -9.53
CA VAL A 119 -3.95 -12.93 -8.43
C VAL A 119 -3.48 -11.50 -8.17
N TYR A 120 -2.17 -11.26 -8.21
CA TYR A 120 -1.62 -9.91 -8.01
C TYR A 120 -2.04 -8.95 -9.13
N PHE A 121 -2.00 -9.39 -10.39
CA PHE A 121 -2.47 -8.58 -11.52
C PHE A 121 -3.98 -8.32 -11.47
N LEU A 122 -4.77 -9.29 -11.02
CA LEU A 122 -6.21 -9.12 -10.84
C LEU A 122 -6.50 -8.09 -9.75
N ILE A 123 -5.86 -8.20 -8.58
CA ILE A 123 -5.99 -7.23 -7.50
C ILE A 123 -5.54 -5.85 -7.95
N ALA A 124 -4.41 -5.74 -8.67
CA ALA A 124 -3.93 -4.49 -9.22
C ALA A 124 -4.95 -3.85 -10.15
N GLY A 125 -5.54 -4.62 -11.06
CA GLY A 125 -6.59 -4.17 -11.97
C GLY A 125 -7.82 -3.66 -11.23
N MET A 126 -8.28 -4.39 -10.21
CA MET A 126 -9.44 -3.97 -9.39
C MET A 126 -9.15 -2.67 -8.63
N VAL A 127 -7.96 -2.54 -8.03
CA VAL A 127 -7.58 -1.34 -7.25
C VAL A 127 -7.40 -0.13 -8.16
N ILE A 128 -6.83 -0.30 -9.36
CA ILE A 128 -6.70 0.77 -10.36
C ILE A 128 -8.09 1.19 -10.87
N ALA A 129 -8.98 0.23 -11.17
CA ALA A 129 -10.35 0.53 -11.59
C ALA A 129 -11.11 1.31 -10.50
N LEU A 130 -10.94 0.92 -9.23
CA LEU A 130 -11.50 1.67 -8.09
C LEU A 130 -10.92 3.09 -8.04
N GLY A 131 -9.62 3.26 -8.26
CA GLY A 131 -8.95 4.57 -8.33
C GLY A 131 -9.55 5.45 -9.43
N LEU A 132 -9.81 4.90 -10.61
CA LEU A 132 -10.47 5.61 -11.72
C LEU A 132 -11.90 6.01 -11.37
N LEU A 133 -12.66 5.12 -10.73
CA LEU A 133 -14.02 5.43 -10.26
C LEU A 133 -14.02 6.54 -9.20
N CYS A 134 -13.09 6.52 -8.25
CA CYS A 134 -12.93 7.58 -7.26
C CYS A 134 -12.53 8.90 -7.91
N LEU A 135 -11.65 8.89 -8.91
CA LEU A 135 -11.24 10.07 -9.65
C LEU A 135 -12.43 10.69 -10.40
N ALA A 136 -13.12 9.89 -11.20
CA ALA A 136 -14.25 10.34 -12.01
C ALA A 136 -15.43 10.77 -11.13
N GLY A 137 -15.79 9.97 -10.13
CA GLY A 137 -16.87 10.26 -9.19
C GLY A 137 -16.58 11.50 -8.33
N GLY A 138 -15.38 11.61 -7.79
CA GLY A 138 -14.96 12.78 -7.02
C GLY A 138 -14.99 14.06 -7.86
N ALA A 139 -14.45 14.01 -9.09
CA ALA A 139 -14.50 15.14 -10.02
C ALA A 139 -15.93 15.52 -10.40
N ALA A 140 -16.80 14.57 -10.71
CA ALA A 140 -18.21 14.82 -11.02
C ALA A 140 -18.94 15.49 -9.86
N ILE A 141 -18.72 15.00 -8.62
CA ILE A 141 -19.32 15.59 -7.42
C ILE A 141 -18.82 17.01 -7.20
N MET A 142 -17.52 17.28 -7.41
CA MET A 142 -16.98 18.64 -7.28
C MET A 142 -17.55 19.61 -8.32
N LEU A 143 -17.82 19.15 -9.54
CA LEU A 143 -18.42 19.95 -10.61
C LEU A 143 -19.88 20.35 -10.32
N MET A 144 -20.58 19.62 -9.45
CA MET A 144 -21.93 19.98 -8.99
C MET A 144 -21.94 21.27 -8.15
N GLY A 145 -20.77 21.70 -7.63
CA GLY A 145 -20.59 22.95 -6.90
C GLY A 145 -21.23 22.98 -5.51
N GLY A 146 -21.13 24.12 -4.84
CA GLY A 146 -21.74 24.33 -3.51
C GLY A 146 -21.17 23.39 -2.44
N SER A 147 -22.02 22.87 -1.56
CA SER A 147 -21.62 21.97 -0.47
C SER A 147 -21.11 20.60 -0.94
N TRP A 148 -21.30 20.23 -2.19
CA TRP A 148 -20.84 18.96 -2.77
C TRP A 148 -19.32 18.90 -2.92
N ILE A 149 -18.63 20.04 -2.99
CA ILE A 149 -17.16 20.11 -3.05
C ILE A 149 -16.54 19.40 -1.84
N PHE A 150 -17.11 19.54 -0.65
CA PHE A 150 -16.61 18.88 0.57
C PHE A 150 -16.71 17.35 0.53
N TRP A 151 -17.64 16.81 -0.27
CA TRP A 151 -17.80 15.37 -0.44
C TRP A 151 -16.95 14.81 -1.59
N GLY A 152 -16.82 15.58 -2.66
CA GLY A 152 -16.05 15.19 -3.84
C GLY A 152 -14.54 15.14 -3.57
N PHE A 153 -14.03 16.10 -2.79
CA PHE A 153 -12.59 16.22 -2.51
C PHE A 153 -11.96 14.98 -1.85
N PRO A 154 -12.51 14.42 -0.73
CA PRO A 154 -11.96 13.21 -0.12
C PRO A 154 -11.99 11.99 -1.04
N ILE A 155 -13.04 11.86 -1.86
CA ILE A 155 -13.17 10.77 -2.84
C ILE A 155 -12.09 10.91 -3.91
N LEU A 156 -11.83 12.13 -4.39
CA LEU A 156 -10.79 12.41 -5.36
C LEU A 156 -9.40 12.11 -4.78
N VAL A 157 -9.14 12.49 -3.54
CA VAL A 157 -7.87 12.21 -2.86
C VAL A 157 -7.65 10.70 -2.67
N LEU A 158 -8.72 9.90 -2.46
CA LEU A 158 -8.64 8.44 -2.38
C LEU A 158 -8.17 7.77 -3.68
N SER A 159 -8.34 8.41 -4.83
CA SER A 159 -7.85 7.87 -6.09
C SER A 159 -6.33 7.68 -6.09
N LEU A 160 -5.58 8.59 -5.46
CA LEU A 160 -4.12 8.58 -5.43
C LEU A 160 -3.54 7.34 -4.74
N PRO A 161 -3.93 6.99 -3.49
CA PRO A 161 -3.49 5.76 -2.85
C PRO A 161 -3.93 4.50 -3.61
N CYS A 162 -5.09 4.51 -4.27
CA CYS A 162 -5.49 3.38 -5.11
C CYS A 162 -4.52 3.17 -6.27
N PHE A 163 -4.12 4.22 -7.00
CA PHE A 163 -3.13 4.09 -8.06
C PHE A 163 -1.77 3.63 -7.54
N LEU A 164 -1.30 4.19 -6.43
CA LEU A 164 -0.03 3.80 -5.82
C LEU A 164 -0.05 2.34 -5.37
N LEU A 165 -1.13 1.87 -4.75
CA LEU A 165 -1.30 0.46 -4.39
C LEU A 165 -1.37 -0.44 -5.62
N GLY A 166 -2.04 -0.01 -6.68
CA GLY A 166 -2.08 -0.73 -7.95
C GLY A 166 -0.68 -0.96 -8.52
N ILE A 167 0.19 0.06 -8.49
CA ILE A 167 1.59 -0.06 -8.92
C ILE A 167 2.36 -1.07 -8.05
N VAL A 168 2.15 -1.04 -6.72
CA VAL A 168 2.77 -1.99 -5.79
C VAL A 168 2.33 -3.43 -6.12
N TYR A 169 1.04 -3.67 -6.35
CA TYR A 169 0.55 -5.01 -6.70
C TYR A 169 1.05 -5.49 -8.07
N ILE A 170 1.20 -4.61 -9.07
CA ILE A 170 1.84 -4.96 -10.35
C ILE A 170 3.30 -5.38 -10.10
N GLY A 171 4.04 -4.64 -9.28
CA GLY A 171 5.40 -4.98 -8.91
C GLY A 171 5.49 -6.33 -8.21
N MET A 172 4.58 -6.63 -7.26
CA MET A 172 4.49 -7.94 -6.60
C MET A 172 4.23 -9.07 -7.59
N GLY A 173 3.35 -8.85 -8.56
CA GLY A 173 3.08 -9.84 -9.62
C GLY A 173 4.29 -10.09 -10.52
N ARG A 174 5.14 -9.09 -10.77
CA ARG A 174 6.37 -9.24 -11.56
C ARG A 174 7.50 -9.96 -10.82
N THR A 175 7.56 -9.80 -9.50
CA THR A 175 8.60 -10.42 -8.64
C THR A 175 8.17 -11.78 -8.10
N ALA A 176 6.91 -12.18 -8.27
CA ALA A 176 6.43 -13.48 -7.85
C ALA A 176 7.07 -14.60 -8.71
N PRO A 177 7.62 -15.66 -8.10
CA PRO A 177 8.16 -16.81 -8.82
C PRO A 177 7.04 -17.51 -9.63
N GLU A 178 7.47 -18.17 -10.70
CA GLU A 178 6.58 -19.02 -11.53
C GLU A 178 6.12 -20.26 -10.81
#